data_0d4f442254ab5490c996c18404738877
#
_entry.id   0d4f442254ab5490c996c18404738877
#
_cell.length_a   1.000
_cell.length_b   1.000
_cell.length_c   1.000
_cell.angle_alpha   90.00
_cell.angle_beta   90.00
_cell.angle_gamma   90.00
#
_symmetry.space_group_name_H-M   'P 1'
#
loop_
_entity.id
_entity.type
_entity.pdbx_description
1 polymer ?
#
loop_
_entity_poly.entity_id
_entity_poly.type
_entity_poly.pdbx_seq_one_letter_code
_entity_poly.pdbx_strand_id
1 'polypeptide(L)'
;TPRLMCALIHKFDTTDLKGEPPRVVGRVYVFVDECHRTQGGDMNKQMKRWLENAIFIGFTGTPLLRKDKQTTREVFGTYIHTYKFDEAVADKVVLDLKYEARDVPQRLTSKKAIDAWFDQKTKGLNNFQRSVLRKRWATMEELMSAGERKQRIIADIIHDFGVQPRLNNDRGTAILVAASIYDACHYFRLFQNTSFGKYCGIITSYEP
;
A
#
# COMPACT_ATOMS: atom_id res chain seq x y z
N THR A 1 -29.53 11.88 23.73
CA THR A 1 -28.19 11.43 23.28
C THR A 1 -28.36 10.10 22.54
N PRO A 2 -27.84 9.93 21.34
CA PRO A 2 -27.94 8.67 20.61
C PRO A 2 -27.28 7.55 21.41
N ARG A 3 -27.83 6.34 21.34
CA ARG A 3 -27.26 5.14 21.99
C ARG A 3 -26.04 4.60 21.24
N LEU A 4 -25.99 4.84 19.95
CA LEU A 4 -24.88 4.44 19.05
C LEU A 4 -24.53 5.62 18.17
N MET A 5 -23.24 5.88 18.01
CA MET A 5 -22.71 6.90 17.12
C MET A 5 -21.52 6.34 16.33
N CYS A 6 -21.52 6.54 15.02
CA CYS A 6 -20.42 6.23 14.15
C CYS A 6 -19.73 7.52 13.72
N ALA A 7 -18.41 7.57 13.81
CA ALA A 7 -17.62 8.73 13.41
C ALA A 7 -16.31 8.30 12.74
N LEU A 8 -15.83 9.12 11.82
CA LEU A 8 -14.48 8.98 11.28
C LEU A 8 -13.48 9.60 12.25
N ILE A 9 -12.31 9.00 12.41
CA ILE A 9 -11.23 9.52 13.28
C ILE A 9 -10.84 10.97 12.92
N HIS A 10 -10.95 11.34 11.65
CA HIS A 10 -10.66 12.71 11.16
C HIS A 10 -11.54 13.79 11.78
N LYS A 11 -12.70 13.40 12.37
CA LYS A 11 -13.56 14.33 13.09
C LYS A 11 -13.01 14.72 14.47
N PHE A 12 -11.95 14.05 14.91
CA PHE A 12 -11.22 14.41 16.13
C PHE A 12 -9.97 15.26 15.83
N ASP A 13 -10.00 16.04 14.75
CA ASP A 13 -8.98 17.04 14.48
C ASP A 13 -9.16 18.26 15.41
N THR A 14 -8.05 18.90 15.78
CA THR A 14 -8.02 20.09 16.62
C THR A 14 -8.76 21.28 16.02
N THR A 15 -8.90 21.32 14.69
CA THR A 15 -9.64 22.38 13.98
C THR A 15 -11.15 22.24 14.12
N ASP A 16 -11.66 21.01 14.19
CA ASP A 16 -13.09 20.70 14.28
C ASP A 16 -13.58 20.67 15.75
N LEU A 17 -12.72 20.25 16.68
CA LEU A 17 -13.02 20.13 18.10
C LEU A 17 -12.60 21.40 18.85
N LYS A 18 -13.46 22.41 18.83
CA LYS A 18 -13.27 23.67 19.60
C LYS A 18 -14.01 23.59 20.93
N GLY A 19 -13.31 23.96 21.99
CA GLY A 19 -13.89 24.06 23.34
C GLY A 19 -13.49 22.92 24.28
N GLU A 20 -14.24 22.79 25.38
CA GLU A 20 -14.02 21.73 26.37
C GLU A 20 -14.67 20.42 25.94
N PRO A 21 -14.05 19.26 26.29
CA PRO A 21 -14.66 17.96 26.06
C PRO A 21 -16.04 17.84 26.68
N PRO A 22 -17.02 17.23 26.01
CA PRO A 22 -18.35 17.09 26.55
C PRO A 22 -18.32 16.19 27.80
N ARG A 23 -19.06 16.57 28.85
CA ARG A 23 -19.28 15.68 29.97
C ARG A 23 -20.12 14.48 29.53
N VAL A 24 -19.48 13.35 29.41
CA VAL A 24 -20.18 12.10 29.09
C VAL A 24 -20.63 11.45 30.37
N VAL A 25 -21.92 11.26 30.51
CA VAL A 25 -22.53 10.59 31.67
C VAL A 25 -22.72 9.11 31.31
N GLY A 26 -22.20 8.24 32.16
CA GLY A 26 -22.27 6.77 31.97
C GLY A 26 -21.03 6.16 31.34
N ARG A 27 -21.12 4.86 31.07
CA ARG A 27 -20.01 4.10 30.44
C ARG A 27 -20.12 4.23 28.92
N VAL A 28 -19.02 4.67 28.29
CA VAL A 28 -18.89 4.73 26.84
C VAL A 28 -17.90 3.67 26.40
N TYR A 29 -18.26 2.89 25.40
CA TYR A 29 -17.40 1.95 24.73
C TYR A 29 -17.09 2.49 23.33
N VAL A 30 -15.81 2.57 23.00
CA VAL A 30 -15.32 3.05 21.70
C VAL A 30 -14.67 1.88 20.96
N PHE A 31 -15.31 1.45 19.89
CA PHE A 31 -14.80 0.42 19.00
C PHE A 31 -14.01 1.09 17.89
N VAL A 32 -12.72 0.81 17.79
CA VAL A 32 -11.81 1.41 16.81
C VAL A 32 -11.41 0.35 15.78
N ASP A 33 -11.95 0.47 14.59
CA ASP A 33 -11.58 -0.39 13.47
C ASP A 33 -10.25 0.06 12.86
N GLU A 34 -9.50 -0.87 12.28
CA GLU A 34 -8.15 -0.65 11.72
C GLU A 34 -7.24 0.16 12.67
N CYS A 35 -7.31 -0.18 13.95
CA CYS A 35 -6.71 0.61 15.02
C CYS A 35 -5.19 0.80 14.89
N HIS A 36 -4.48 -0.05 14.11
CA HIS A 36 -3.07 0.09 13.80
C HIS A 36 -2.74 1.37 13.02
N ARG A 37 -3.68 1.90 12.23
CA ARG A 37 -3.47 3.12 11.42
C ARG A 37 -3.53 4.39 12.25
N THR A 38 -4.20 4.34 13.39
CA THR A 38 -4.52 5.53 14.19
C THR A 38 -3.62 5.71 15.41
N GLN A 39 -2.65 4.81 15.64
CA GLN A 39 -1.92 4.68 16.92
C GLN A 39 -0.97 5.81 17.26
N GLY A 40 -0.40 6.54 16.31
CA GLY A 40 0.62 7.55 16.56
C GLY A 40 0.21 8.99 16.24
N GLY A 41 -1.03 9.22 15.83
CA GLY A 41 -1.48 10.54 15.38
C GLY A 41 -2.07 11.40 16.48
N ASP A 42 -2.01 12.71 16.28
CA ASP A 42 -2.61 13.69 17.20
C ASP A 42 -4.13 13.52 17.30
N MET A 43 -4.79 13.04 16.25
CA MET A 43 -6.22 12.71 16.24
C MET A 43 -6.60 11.63 17.26
N ASN A 44 -5.76 10.59 17.44
CA ASN A 44 -6.01 9.57 18.47
C ASN A 44 -5.86 10.15 19.89
N LYS A 45 -4.85 10.99 20.12
CA LYS A 45 -4.68 11.67 21.39
C LYS A 45 -5.87 12.59 21.70
N GLN A 46 -6.36 13.32 20.71
CA GLN A 46 -7.54 14.17 20.83
C GLN A 46 -8.80 13.36 21.11
N MET A 47 -9.03 12.28 20.37
CA MET A 47 -10.14 11.37 20.60
C MET A 47 -10.16 10.85 22.06
N LYS A 48 -9.00 10.39 22.56
CA LYS A 48 -8.86 9.93 23.95
C LYS A 48 -9.09 11.04 24.97
N ARG A 49 -8.62 12.26 24.70
CA ARG A 49 -8.87 13.43 25.55
C ARG A 49 -10.36 13.79 25.60
N TRP A 50 -11.05 13.73 24.45
CA TRP A 50 -12.49 14.05 24.40
C TRP A 50 -13.36 12.98 25.04
N LEU A 51 -12.87 11.74 25.08
CA LEU A 51 -13.58 10.58 25.61
C LEU A 51 -12.78 9.95 26.77
N GLU A 52 -12.31 10.76 27.70
CA GLU A 52 -11.35 10.39 28.75
C GLU A 52 -11.79 9.18 29.58
N ASN A 53 -13.11 9.05 29.84
CA ASN A 53 -13.68 7.96 30.63
C ASN A 53 -14.19 6.78 29.77
N ALA A 54 -13.86 6.76 28.49
CA ALA A 54 -14.31 5.70 27.59
C ALA A 54 -13.40 4.49 27.66
N ILE A 55 -13.99 3.32 27.44
CA ILE A 55 -13.27 2.06 27.25
C ILE A 55 -13.03 1.86 25.77
N PHE A 56 -11.76 1.85 25.36
CA PHE A 56 -11.36 1.69 23.97
C PHE A 56 -11.06 0.23 23.65
N ILE A 57 -11.69 -0.27 22.61
CA ILE A 57 -11.51 -1.65 22.09
C ILE A 57 -11.06 -1.53 20.64
N GLY A 58 -9.83 -1.96 20.35
CA GLY A 58 -9.25 -1.89 19.02
C GLY A 58 -9.41 -3.20 18.25
N PHE A 59 -9.77 -3.11 16.97
CA PHE A 59 -9.80 -4.20 16.02
C PHE A 59 -8.73 -3.98 14.96
N THR A 60 -7.98 -5.00 14.59
CA THR A 60 -6.99 -4.93 13.51
C THR A 60 -6.58 -6.31 13.03
N GLY A 61 -6.46 -6.47 11.72
CA GLY A 61 -5.84 -7.65 11.10
C GLY A 61 -4.31 -7.60 11.10
N THR A 62 -3.69 -6.43 11.35
CA THR A 62 -2.24 -6.21 11.27
C THR A 62 -1.71 -5.40 12.44
N PRO A 63 -1.61 -5.99 13.65
CA PRO A 63 -1.11 -5.27 14.82
C PRO A 63 0.34 -4.81 14.61
N LEU A 64 0.65 -3.59 15.05
CA LEU A 64 2.02 -3.06 14.99
C LEU A 64 2.88 -3.68 16.08
N LEU A 65 3.99 -4.30 15.66
CA LEU A 65 4.96 -4.95 16.54
C LEU A 65 6.33 -4.23 16.54
N ARG A 66 6.44 -3.09 15.85
CA ARG A 66 7.72 -2.39 15.66
C ARG A 66 8.15 -1.66 16.94
N LYS A 67 9.43 -1.81 17.27
CA LYS A 67 10.04 -1.16 18.44
C LYS A 67 10.19 0.36 18.31
N ASP A 68 10.19 0.88 17.09
CA ASP A 68 10.34 2.31 16.76
C ASP A 68 9.03 3.11 16.82
N LYS A 69 7.91 2.42 17.01
CA LYS A 69 6.58 3.03 17.16
C LYS A 69 5.85 2.38 18.32
N GLN A 70 4.94 3.15 18.94
CA GLN A 70 4.05 2.57 19.93
C GLN A 70 3.36 1.32 19.35
N THR A 71 3.48 0.22 20.04
CA THR A 71 2.82 -1.02 19.63
C THR A 71 1.32 -0.93 19.88
N THR A 72 0.53 -1.72 19.16
CA THR A 72 -0.92 -1.81 19.38
C THR A 72 -1.22 -2.13 20.85
N ARG A 73 -0.40 -2.97 21.45
CA ARG A 73 -0.53 -3.40 22.86
C ARG A 73 -0.31 -2.25 23.86
N GLU A 74 0.61 -1.34 23.57
CA GLU A 74 0.84 -0.17 24.44
C GLU A 74 -0.34 0.82 24.41
N VAL A 75 -1.02 0.90 23.27
CA VAL A 75 -2.14 1.85 23.07
C VAL A 75 -3.47 1.32 23.57
N PHE A 76 -3.75 0.02 23.34
CA PHE A 76 -5.04 -0.62 23.63
C PHE A 76 -5.00 -1.65 24.77
N GLY A 77 -3.82 -1.99 25.26
CA GLY A 77 -3.64 -3.02 26.30
C GLY A 77 -3.48 -4.44 25.73
N THR A 78 -3.82 -5.43 26.52
CA THR A 78 -3.67 -6.85 26.18
C THR A 78 -4.71 -7.28 25.13
N TYR A 79 -4.35 -8.27 24.31
CA TYR A 79 -5.30 -8.88 23.38
C TYR A 79 -6.45 -9.56 24.14
N ILE A 80 -7.68 -9.24 23.79
CA ILE A 80 -8.88 -9.90 24.28
C ILE A 80 -9.05 -11.23 23.55
N HIS A 81 -8.85 -11.21 22.23
CA HIS A 81 -8.94 -12.37 21.36
C HIS A 81 -7.97 -12.23 20.18
N THR A 82 -7.48 -13.34 19.67
CA THR A 82 -6.65 -13.42 18.49
C THR A 82 -7.19 -14.53 17.59
N TYR A 83 -7.39 -14.23 16.32
CA TYR A 83 -7.77 -15.19 15.29
C TYR A 83 -6.73 -15.10 14.17
N LYS A 84 -5.88 -16.11 14.09
CA LYS A 84 -4.73 -16.09 13.19
C LYS A 84 -5.08 -16.60 11.80
N PHE A 85 -4.19 -16.32 10.86
CA PHE A 85 -4.37 -16.74 9.46
C PHE A 85 -4.45 -18.26 9.32
N ASP A 86 -3.61 -19.01 10.02
CA ASP A 86 -3.63 -20.48 10.02
C ASP A 86 -4.95 -21.05 10.56
N GLU A 87 -5.50 -20.46 11.60
CA GLU A 87 -6.82 -20.81 12.13
C GLU A 87 -7.93 -20.53 11.09
N ALA A 88 -7.87 -19.34 10.46
CA ALA A 88 -8.84 -18.95 9.45
C ALA A 88 -8.78 -19.83 8.18
N VAL A 89 -7.59 -20.33 7.81
CA VAL A 89 -7.43 -21.32 6.72
C VAL A 89 -8.01 -22.66 7.13
N ALA A 90 -7.74 -23.14 8.36
CA ALA A 90 -8.28 -24.40 8.88
C ALA A 90 -9.81 -24.36 8.93
N ASP A 91 -10.40 -23.25 9.35
CA ASP A 91 -11.84 -23.00 9.37
C ASP A 91 -12.46 -22.75 7.99
N LYS A 92 -11.65 -22.71 6.93
CA LYS A 92 -12.07 -22.43 5.54
C LYS A 92 -12.73 -21.07 5.33
N VAL A 93 -12.43 -20.11 6.22
CA VAL A 93 -12.90 -18.73 6.11
C VAL A 93 -12.08 -17.95 5.07
N VAL A 94 -10.77 -18.25 4.98
CA VAL A 94 -9.87 -17.70 3.98
C VAL A 94 -9.16 -18.81 3.22
N LEU A 95 -8.71 -18.49 2.01
CA LEU A 95 -7.90 -19.42 1.21
C LEU A 95 -6.45 -19.36 1.69
N ASP A 96 -5.77 -20.49 1.59
CA ASP A 96 -4.34 -20.58 1.86
C ASP A 96 -3.55 -19.70 0.88
N LEU A 97 -2.52 -19.04 1.41
CA LEU A 97 -1.66 -18.14 0.67
C LEU A 97 -0.52 -18.92 0.02
N LYS A 98 -0.43 -18.86 -1.31
CA LYS A 98 0.73 -19.36 -2.05
C LYS A 98 1.63 -18.20 -2.44
N TYR A 99 2.85 -18.22 -1.93
CA TYR A 99 3.87 -17.24 -2.29
C TYR A 99 4.79 -17.84 -3.36
N GLU A 100 4.98 -17.13 -4.46
CA GLU A 100 5.90 -17.48 -5.53
C GLU A 100 6.79 -16.29 -5.84
N ALA A 101 8.10 -16.48 -5.67
CA ALA A 101 9.10 -15.49 -6.07
C ALA A 101 9.60 -15.81 -7.47
N ARG A 102 9.49 -14.84 -8.39
CA ARG A 102 10.00 -14.96 -9.76
C ARG A 102 11.04 -13.90 -10.02
N ASP A 103 12.20 -14.35 -10.47
CA ASP A 103 13.23 -13.44 -10.96
C ASP A 103 13.00 -13.15 -12.45
N VAL A 104 12.72 -11.90 -12.75
CA VAL A 104 12.60 -11.42 -14.13
C VAL A 104 13.89 -10.72 -14.50
N PRO A 105 14.78 -11.38 -15.28
CA PRO A 105 16.09 -10.83 -15.59
C PRO A 105 15.96 -9.51 -16.34
N GLN A 106 16.65 -8.51 -15.83
CA GLN A 106 16.77 -7.21 -16.46
C GLN A 106 18.02 -7.19 -17.34
N ARG A 107 17.83 -7.25 -18.65
CA ARG A 107 18.91 -7.01 -19.59
C ARG A 107 18.94 -5.50 -19.89
N LEU A 108 20.01 -4.84 -19.49
CA LEU A 108 20.34 -3.52 -20.00
C LEU A 108 20.68 -3.67 -21.49
N THR A 109 19.83 -3.18 -22.34
CA THR A 109 19.92 -3.37 -23.80
C THR A 109 21.22 -2.85 -24.40
N SER A 110 21.88 -1.88 -23.80
CA SER A 110 23.29 -1.52 -23.99
C SER A 110 23.67 -0.42 -22.99
N LYS A 111 24.57 -0.73 -22.07
CA LYS A 111 25.20 0.28 -21.20
C LYS A 111 25.85 1.39 -22.02
N LYS A 112 26.50 1.03 -23.16
CA LYS A 112 27.09 2.00 -24.07
C LYS A 112 26.11 2.96 -24.71
N ALA A 113 24.91 2.49 -25.08
CA ALA A 113 23.86 3.35 -25.64
C ALA A 113 23.27 4.30 -24.58
N ILE A 114 23.11 3.84 -23.36
CA ILE A 114 22.63 4.64 -22.22
C ILE A 114 23.66 5.72 -21.87
N ASP A 115 24.95 5.35 -21.78
CA ASP A 115 26.02 6.30 -21.51
C ASP A 115 26.16 7.34 -22.64
N ALA A 116 26.10 6.92 -23.90
CA ALA A 116 26.15 7.82 -25.07
C ALA A 116 24.94 8.79 -25.09
N TRP A 117 23.75 8.31 -24.80
CA TRP A 117 22.56 9.15 -24.70
C TRP A 117 22.66 10.15 -23.53
N PHE A 118 23.12 9.70 -22.35
CA PHE A 118 23.37 10.57 -21.21
C PHE A 118 24.38 11.66 -21.55
N ASP A 119 25.50 11.30 -22.18
CA ASP A 119 26.54 12.25 -22.58
C ASP A 119 26.02 13.26 -23.61
N GLN A 120 25.19 12.82 -24.55
CA GLN A 120 24.56 13.70 -25.54
C GLN A 120 23.59 14.70 -24.88
N LYS A 121 22.75 14.22 -23.94
CA LYS A 121 21.73 15.06 -23.26
C LYS A 121 22.31 16.00 -22.22
N THR A 122 23.49 15.68 -21.67
CA THR A 122 24.18 16.49 -20.67
C THR A 122 25.32 17.35 -21.26
N LYS A 123 25.40 17.41 -22.60
CA LYS A 123 26.32 18.33 -23.30
C LYS A 123 26.04 19.77 -22.87
N GLY A 124 27.03 20.45 -22.28
CA GLY A 124 26.89 21.82 -21.75
C GLY A 124 26.69 21.94 -20.23
N LEU A 125 26.52 20.84 -19.53
CA LEU A 125 26.51 20.86 -18.06
C LEU A 125 27.93 20.66 -17.51
N ASN A 126 28.22 21.30 -16.36
CA ASN A 126 29.49 21.11 -15.66
C ASN A 126 29.56 19.71 -14.99
N ASN A 127 30.75 19.29 -14.56
CA ASN A 127 30.99 17.97 -13.98
C ASN A 127 30.16 17.72 -12.70
N PHE A 128 29.92 18.73 -11.89
CA PHE A 128 29.10 18.62 -10.69
C PHE A 128 27.62 18.37 -11.04
N GLN A 129 27.07 19.14 -11.96
CA GLN A 129 25.68 18.98 -12.43
C GLN A 129 25.49 17.60 -13.09
N ARG A 130 26.46 17.16 -13.91
CA ARG A 130 26.45 15.81 -14.52
C ARG A 130 26.49 14.71 -13.46
N SER A 131 27.30 14.86 -12.40
CA SER A 131 27.39 13.88 -11.32
C SER A 131 26.07 13.77 -10.51
N VAL A 132 25.42 14.89 -10.25
CA VAL A 132 24.12 14.92 -9.57
C VAL A 132 23.02 14.26 -10.42
N LEU A 133 22.99 14.58 -11.72
CA LEU A 133 22.06 13.94 -12.66
C LEU A 133 22.32 12.44 -12.78
N ARG A 134 23.60 12.03 -12.90
CA ARG A 134 23.97 10.62 -12.99
C ARG A 134 23.56 9.81 -11.75
N LYS A 135 23.68 10.41 -10.55
CA LYS A 135 23.18 9.80 -9.30
C LYS A 135 21.66 9.65 -9.29
N ARG A 136 20.92 10.62 -9.80
CA ARG A 136 19.46 10.56 -9.90
C ARG A 136 18.97 9.56 -10.93
N TRP A 137 19.66 9.42 -12.06
CA TRP A 137 19.29 8.55 -13.18
C TRP A 137 19.80 7.11 -13.06
N ALA A 138 20.81 6.89 -12.24
CA ALA A 138 21.33 5.55 -11.94
C ALA A 138 20.62 4.90 -10.75
N THR A 139 19.48 5.45 -10.31
CA THR A 139 18.72 4.81 -9.25
C THR A 139 18.10 3.50 -9.74
N MET A 140 18.05 2.52 -8.86
CA MET A 140 17.47 1.20 -9.12
C MET A 140 16.04 1.28 -9.67
N GLU A 141 15.29 2.36 -9.35
CA GLU A 141 13.92 2.60 -9.82
C GLU A 141 13.84 2.78 -11.33
N GLU A 142 14.78 3.52 -11.94
CA GLU A 142 14.79 3.70 -13.41
C GLU A 142 15.20 2.43 -14.14
N LEU A 143 16.11 1.65 -13.55
CA LEU A 143 16.45 0.33 -14.05
C LEU A 143 15.27 -0.65 -13.96
N MET A 144 14.45 -0.54 -12.93
CA MET A 144 13.22 -1.33 -12.78
C MET A 144 12.15 -0.95 -13.80
N SER A 145 12.18 0.27 -14.30
CA SER A 145 11.25 0.78 -15.32
C SER A 145 11.56 0.36 -16.75
N ALA A 146 12.62 -0.40 -16.98
CA ALA A 146 13.00 -0.82 -18.33
C ALA A 146 11.86 -1.53 -19.06
N GLY A 147 11.51 -1.04 -20.25
CA GLY A 147 10.34 -1.48 -21.01
C GLY A 147 10.30 -3.00 -21.28
N GLU A 148 11.45 -3.61 -21.61
CA GLU A 148 11.53 -5.07 -21.83
C GLU A 148 11.17 -5.90 -20.60
N ARG A 149 11.59 -5.45 -19.41
CA ARG A 149 11.24 -6.14 -18.16
C ARG A 149 9.76 -6.10 -17.91
N LYS A 150 9.12 -4.95 -18.12
CA LYS A 150 7.68 -4.80 -17.97
C LYS A 150 6.89 -5.68 -18.92
N GLN A 151 7.33 -5.77 -20.18
CA GLN A 151 6.71 -6.66 -21.17
C GLN A 151 6.80 -8.13 -20.75
N ARG A 152 7.95 -8.57 -20.19
CA ARG A 152 8.10 -9.93 -19.66
C ARG A 152 7.19 -10.19 -18.47
N ILE A 153 7.09 -9.23 -17.52
CA ILE A 153 6.18 -9.35 -16.38
C ILE A 153 4.73 -9.48 -16.86
N ILE A 154 4.32 -8.71 -17.85
CA ILE A 154 2.97 -8.78 -18.42
C ILE A 154 2.73 -10.15 -19.09
N ALA A 155 3.69 -10.62 -19.89
CA ALA A 155 3.59 -11.93 -20.53
C ALA A 155 3.46 -13.05 -19.50
N ASP A 156 4.22 -12.98 -18.41
CA ASP A 156 4.19 -13.92 -17.30
C ASP A 156 2.83 -13.91 -16.57
N ILE A 157 2.30 -12.73 -16.29
CA ILE A 157 0.96 -12.56 -15.70
C ILE A 157 -0.12 -13.16 -16.62
N ILE A 158 -0.08 -12.86 -17.91
CA ILE A 158 -1.05 -13.39 -18.88
C ILE A 158 -0.95 -14.92 -18.97
N HIS A 159 0.28 -15.46 -18.95
CA HIS A 159 0.50 -16.90 -18.92
C HIS A 159 -0.13 -17.55 -17.69
N ASP A 160 0.02 -16.92 -16.51
CA ASP A 160 -0.57 -17.42 -15.27
C ASP A 160 -2.09 -17.54 -15.34
N PHE A 161 -2.77 -16.60 -15.98
CA PHE A 161 -4.22 -16.68 -16.19
C PHE A 161 -4.62 -17.88 -17.05
N GLY A 162 -3.72 -18.39 -17.90
CA GLY A 162 -3.95 -19.60 -18.72
C GLY A 162 -3.69 -20.91 -17.99
N VAL A 163 -2.74 -20.92 -17.03
CA VAL A 163 -2.23 -22.16 -16.43
C VAL A 163 -2.57 -22.34 -14.96
N GLN A 164 -2.75 -21.25 -14.20
CA GLN A 164 -3.03 -21.34 -12.77
C GLN A 164 -4.51 -21.70 -12.51
N PRO A 165 -4.81 -22.79 -11.79
CA PRO A 165 -6.20 -23.24 -11.59
C PRO A 165 -7.09 -22.19 -10.90
N ARG A 166 -6.50 -21.30 -10.10
CA ARG A 166 -7.23 -20.22 -9.39
C ARG A 166 -7.57 -19.03 -10.29
N LEU A 167 -6.84 -18.86 -11.39
CA LEU A 167 -6.99 -17.74 -12.33
C LEU A 167 -7.71 -18.15 -13.61
N ASN A 168 -7.67 -19.45 -13.94
CA ASN A 168 -8.28 -20.00 -15.14
C ASN A 168 -9.82 -19.96 -15.09
N ASN A 169 -10.48 -20.03 -16.23
CA ASN A 169 -11.94 -20.05 -16.39
C ASN A 169 -12.67 -18.77 -15.98
N ASP A 170 -12.07 -17.61 -16.24
CA ASP A 170 -12.65 -16.27 -16.00
C ASP A 170 -13.07 -16.00 -14.53
N ARG A 171 -12.58 -16.79 -13.58
CA ARG A 171 -12.89 -16.65 -12.16
C ARG A 171 -11.84 -15.92 -11.36
N GLY A 172 -10.62 -15.81 -11.89
CA GLY A 172 -9.51 -15.19 -11.21
C GLY A 172 -9.48 -13.69 -11.43
N THR A 173 -9.08 -12.96 -10.38
CA THR A 173 -8.73 -11.55 -10.45
C THR A 173 -7.31 -11.37 -9.96
N ALA A 174 -6.62 -10.34 -10.45
CA ALA A 174 -5.27 -10.01 -10.04
C ALA A 174 -5.11 -8.51 -9.80
N ILE A 175 -4.20 -8.16 -8.90
CA ILE A 175 -3.80 -6.78 -8.66
C ILE A 175 -2.30 -6.68 -8.90
N LEU A 176 -1.90 -5.89 -9.90
CA LEU A 176 -0.51 -5.53 -10.14
C LEU A 176 -0.19 -4.24 -9.39
N VAL A 177 0.65 -4.35 -8.36
CA VAL A 177 1.12 -3.20 -7.60
C VAL A 177 2.41 -2.70 -8.22
N ALA A 178 2.38 -1.49 -8.78
CA ALA A 178 3.55 -0.85 -9.38
C ALA A 178 4.34 -0.02 -8.36
N ALA A 179 5.61 0.25 -8.64
CA ALA A 179 6.49 1.05 -7.78
C ALA A 179 6.13 2.55 -7.78
N SER A 180 5.49 3.04 -8.83
CA SER A 180 5.06 4.44 -8.96
C SER A 180 3.80 4.57 -9.81
N ILE A 181 3.15 5.74 -9.75
CA ILE A 181 2.00 6.07 -10.61
C ILE A 181 2.40 6.00 -12.09
N TYR A 182 3.59 6.49 -12.44
CA TYR A 182 4.12 6.42 -13.79
C TYR A 182 4.24 4.97 -14.27
N ASP A 183 4.76 4.08 -13.43
CA ASP A 183 4.87 2.66 -13.74
C ASP A 183 3.50 1.99 -13.89
N ALA A 184 2.55 2.33 -13.03
CA ALA A 184 1.17 1.85 -13.14
C ALA A 184 0.54 2.23 -14.50
N CYS A 185 0.69 3.49 -14.91
CA CYS A 185 0.23 3.98 -16.21
C CYS A 185 0.95 3.28 -17.38
N HIS A 186 2.25 3.01 -17.23
CA HIS A 186 3.02 2.32 -18.26
C HIS A 186 2.58 0.85 -18.39
N TYR A 187 2.40 0.13 -17.28
CA TYR A 187 1.85 -1.23 -17.29
C TYR A 187 0.45 -1.25 -17.93
N PHE A 188 -0.42 -0.32 -17.54
CA PHE A 188 -1.75 -0.22 -18.12
C PHE A 188 -1.72 -0.08 -19.64
N ARG A 189 -0.89 0.84 -20.19
CA ARG A 189 -0.71 1.03 -21.63
C ARG A 189 -0.20 -0.24 -22.33
N LEU A 190 0.73 -0.94 -21.69
CA LEU A 190 1.24 -2.19 -22.26
C LEU A 190 0.17 -3.29 -22.29
N PHE A 191 -0.68 -3.39 -21.23
CA PHE A 191 -1.81 -4.32 -21.21
C PHE A 191 -2.83 -4.01 -22.30
N GLN A 192 -3.10 -2.73 -22.59
CA GLN A 192 -4.03 -2.34 -23.67
C GLN A 192 -3.62 -2.89 -25.05
N ASN A 193 -2.34 -3.17 -25.26
CA ASN A 193 -1.83 -3.77 -26.49
C ASN A 193 -1.91 -5.31 -26.50
N THR A 194 -2.57 -5.92 -25.52
CA THR A 194 -2.74 -7.37 -25.38
C THR A 194 -4.20 -7.76 -25.43
N SER A 195 -4.48 -9.08 -25.50
CA SER A 195 -5.85 -9.62 -25.37
C SER A 195 -6.52 -9.31 -24.02
N PHE A 196 -5.71 -8.98 -22.99
CA PHE A 196 -6.17 -8.62 -21.65
C PHE A 196 -6.57 -7.16 -21.50
N GLY A 197 -6.31 -6.30 -22.48
CA GLY A 197 -6.56 -4.86 -22.41
C GLY A 197 -8.00 -4.52 -21.99
N LYS A 198 -8.99 -5.22 -22.54
CA LYS A 198 -10.42 -5.04 -22.21
C LYS A 198 -10.80 -5.45 -20.78
N TYR A 199 -9.96 -6.22 -20.10
CA TYR A 199 -10.18 -6.68 -18.73
C TYR A 199 -9.33 -5.94 -17.70
N CYS A 200 -8.45 -5.03 -18.14
CA CYS A 200 -7.51 -4.32 -17.30
C CYS A 200 -8.03 -2.91 -16.99
N GLY A 201 -8.14 -2.59 -15.71
CA GLY A 201 -8.40 -1.24 -15.19
C GLY A 201 -7.19 -0.68 -14.47
N ILE A 202 -7.13 0.64 -14.30
CA ILE A 202 -6.10 1.32 -13.50
C ILE A 202 -6.75 2.06 -12.34
N ILE A 203 -6.09 1.98 -11.18
CA ILE A 203 -6.47 2.74 -9.98
C ILE A 203 -5.25 3.53 -9.55
N THR A 204 -5.37 4.82 -9.45
CA THR A 204 -4.30 5.73 -9.04
C THR A 204 -4.85 6.86 -8.17
N SER A 205 -3.99 7.47 -7.35
CA SER A 205 -4.31 8.68 -6.59
C SER A 205 -4.07 9.96 -7.41
N TYR A 206 -3.71 9.85 -8.68
CA TYR A 206 -3.56 11.00 -9.57
C TYR A 206 -4.94 11.44 -10.05
N GLU A 207 -5.26 12.69 -9.78
CA GLU A 207 -6.40 13.40 -10.36
C GLU A 207 -5.85 14.30 -11.48
N PRO A 208 -6.35 14.19 -12.74
CA PRO A 208 -5.87 15.00 -13.86
C PRO A 208 -6.29 16.47 -13.74
#